data_5c74180564aec477503b2fb9b53d6fa0
#
_entry.id   5c74180564aec477503b2fb9b53d6fa0
#
_cell.length_a   1.000
_cell.length_b   1.000
_cell.length_c   1.000
_cell.angle_alpha   90.00
_cell.angle_beta   90.00
_cell.angle_gamma   90.00
#
_symmetry.space_group_name_H-M   'P 1'
#
loop_
_entity.id
_entity.type
_entity.pdbx_description
1 polymer ?
#
loop_
_entity_poly.entity_id
_entity_poly.type
_entity_poly.pdbx_seq_one_letter_code
_entity_poly.pdbx_strand_id
1 'polypeptide(L)'
;PEKFPLKPVKITGNRQIAPDVYVLSYQRDFTFVPGQVVALAIDQSENPRMYSIASGMHDEEIWLLYNLKPGGSLTPRLSKLKPGDVVYVSGPGGNFYGTAKPSVWIASGTGIAPFVSMWRSGLNKDKMLIHGGRFLHSFYFEDQFTDKLAGNYIRCCTREPGEGIYHGRLTQWLKERENLPKNRKY
;
A
#
# COMPACT_ATOMS: atom_id res chain seq x y z
N PRO A 1 -17.40 12.12 -15.03
CA PRO A 1 -16.21 11.58 -14.36
C PRO A 1 -14.99 11.98 -15.17
N GLU A 2 -14.05 12.70 -14.54
CA GLU A 2 -12.78 13.04 -15.18
C GLU A 2 -12.09 11.74 -15.59
N LYS A 3 -11.94 11.54 -16.89
CA LYS A 3 -11.15 10.44 -17.42
C LYS A 3 -9.69 10.80 -17.15
N PHE A 4 -9.05 10.09 -16.22
CA PHE A 4 -7.60 10.18 -16.05
C PHE A 4 -6.92 9.79 -17.37
N PRO A 5 -6.13 10.67 -17.99
CA PRO A 5 -5.43 10.32 -19.22
C PRO A 5 -4.44 9.18 -18.91
N LEU A 6 -4.63 8.06 -19.59
CA LEU A 6 -3.76 6.88 -19.45
C LEU A 6 -2.68 6.91 -20.53
N LYS A 7 -1.45 6.58 -20.14
CA LYS A 7 -0.32 6.39 -21.06
C LYS A 7 0.23 4.97 -20.92
N PRO A 8 0.76 4.38 -22.01
CA PRO A 8 1.40 3.08 -21.95
C PRO A 8 2.74 3.16 -21.22
N VAL A 9 3.01 2.19 -20.34
CA VAL A 9 4.30 1.98 -19.71
C VAL A 9 4.68 0.52 -19.74
N LYS A 10 5.97 0.22 -19.88
CA LYS A 10 6.50 -1.14 -19.71
C LYS A 10 6.72 -1.40 -18.23
N ILE A 11 6.22 -2.52 -17.74
CA ILE A 11 6.50 -2.93 -16.36
C ILE A 11 7.95 -3.41 -16.25
N THR A 12 8.58 -3.10 -15.14
CA THR A 12 9.95 -3.54 -14.78
C THR A 12 9.93 -4.78 -13.90
N GLY A 13 8.83 -5.01 -13.19
CA GLY A 13 8.64 -6.14 -12.31
C GLY A 13 7.18 -6.43 -12.01
N ASN A 14 6.92 -7.68 -11.61
CA ASN A 14 5.62 -8.13 -11.13
C ASN A 14 5.87 -9.26 -10.14
N ARG A 15 6.22 -8.90 -8.90
CA ARG A 15 6.72 -9.83 -7.90
C ARG A 15 5.64 -10.21 -6.91
N GLN A 16 5.42 -11.51 -6.73
CA GLN A 16 4.58 -12.03 -5.65
C GLN A 16 5.33 -11.89 -4.32
N ILE A 17 4.72 -11.23 -3.33
CA ILE A 17 5.31 -10.98 -2.01
C ILE A 17 4.63 -11.76 -0.88
N ALA A 18 3.44 -12.26 -1.12
CA ALA A 18 2.66 -13.12 -0.23
C ALA A 18 1.64 -13.92 -1.05
N PRO A 19 0.95 -14.92 -0.48
CA PRO A 19 -0.14 -15.60 -1.19
C PRO A 19 -1.14 -14.60 -1.78
N ASP A 20 -1.33 -14.66 -3.09
CA ASP A 20 -2.22 -13.79 -3.87
C ASP A 20 -1.93 -12.28 -3.81
N VAL A 21 -0.75 -11.87 -3.37
CA VAL A 21 -0.36 -10.47 -3.25
C VAL A 21 0.92 -10.17 -4.02
N TYR A 22 0.87 -9.13 -4.84
CA TYR A 22 1.91 -8.77 -5.80
C TYR A 22 2.29 -7.30 -5.69
N VAL A 23 3.53 -7.01 -6.06
CA VAL A 23 4.02 -5.66 -6.35
C VAL A 23 4.33 -5.59 -7.84
N LEU A 24 3.57 -4.77 -8.55
CA LEU A 24 3.87 -4.37 -9.92
C LEU A 24 4.73 -3.13 -9.89
N SER A 25 5.80 -3.09 -10.69
CA SER A 25 6.68 -1.93 -10.80
C SER A 25 6.87 -1.47 -12.24
N TYR A 26 7.11 -0.17 -12.40
CA TYR A 26 7.49 0.46 -13.65
C TYR A 26 8.33 1.70 -13.39
N GLN A 27 9.11 2.15 -14.39
CA GLN A 27 9.98 3.32 -14.26
C GLN A 27 9.16 4.57 -13.95
N ARG A 28 9.56 5.31 -12.92
CA ARG A 28 8.95 6.59 -12.55
C ARG A 28 9.39 7.70 -13.53
N ASP A 29 8.44 8.42 -14.07
CA ASP A 29 8.67 9.55 -14.97
C ASP A 29 7.90 10.83 -14.55
N PHE A 30 7.39 10.84 -13.31
CA PHE A 30 6.70 11.98 -12.72
C PHE A 30 7.10 12.15 -11.24
N THR A 31 6.86 13.34 -10.71
CA THR A 31 6.90 13.61 -9.27
C THR A 31 5.53 13.37 -8.64
N PHE A 32 5.49 12.93 -7.40
CA PHE A 32 4.26 12.72 -6.66
C PHE A 32 4.44 13.04 -5.18
N VAL A 33 3.32 13.23 -4.49
CA VAL A 33 3.27 13.36 -3.03
C VAL A 33 2.92 12.00 -2.42
N PRO A 34 3.69 11.49 -1.42
CA PRO A 34 3.39 10.22 -0.76
C PRO A 34 1.96 10.17 -0.25
N GLY A 35 1.23 9.12 -0.61
CA GLY A 35 -0.20 8.95 -0.36
C GLY A 35 -1.07 9.07 -1.60
N GLN A 36 -0.53 9.63 -2.69
CA GLN A 36 -1.23 9.70 -3.96
C GLN A 36 -1.41 8.32 -4.62
N VAL A 37 -2.31 8.28 -5.58
CA VAL A 37 -2.72 7.09 -6.33
C VAL A 37 -2.44 7.29 -7.83
N VAL A 38 -2.41 6.19 -8.56
CA VAL A 38 -2.48 6.16 -10.02
C VAL A 38 -3.64 5.28 -10.46
N ALA A 39 -4.22 5.59 -11.61
CA ALA A 39 -5.15 4.70 -12.30
C ALA A 39 -4.36 3.70 -13.15
N LEU A 40 -4.76 2.44 -13.16
CA LEU A 40 -4.12 1.35 -13.91
C LEU A 40 -5.15 0.55 -14.68
N ALA A 41 -4.85 0.24 -15.93
CA ALA A 41 -5.58 -0.68 -16.80
C ALA A 41 -4.61 -1.54 -17.62
N ILE A 42 -5.05 -2.69 -18.09
CA ILE A 42 -4.27 -3.51 -19.04
C ILE A 42 -4.55 -3.07 -20.47
N ASP A 43 -5.77 -2.61 -20.73
CA ASP A 43 -6.18 -2.08 -22.03
C ASP A 43 -6.68 -0.64 -21.85
N GLN A 44 -6.31 0.25 -22.76
CA GLN A 44 -6.68 1.65 -22.72
C GLN A 44 -8.20 1.89 -22.80
N SER A 45 -8.93 0.96 -23.37
CA SER A 45 -10.40 1.01 -23.48
C SER A 45 -11.13 0.58 -22.20
N GLU A 46 -10.43 -0.07 -21.27
CA GLU A 46 -11.02 -0.56 -20.01
C GLU A 46 -11.14 0.56 -18.97
N ASN A 47 -12.09 0.38 -18.05
CA ASN A 47 -12.17 1.23 -16.86
C ASN A 47 -10.99 0.95 -15.94
N PRO A 48 -10.12 1.92 -15.67
CA PRO A 48 -8.96 1.72 -14.82
C PRO A 48 -9.37 1.52 -13.36
N ARG A 49 -8.49 0.92 -12.59
CA ARG A 49 -8.58 0.81 -11.14
C ARG A 49 -7.53 1.68 -10.48
N MET A 50 -7.90 2.28 -9.35
CA MET A 50 -7.01 3.14 -8.59
C MET A 50 -6.14 2.31 -7.64
N TYR A 51 -4.84 2.61 -7.66
CA TYR A 51 -3.86 1.98 -6.76
C TYR A 51 -3.03 3.06 -6.08
N SER A 52 -2.89 2.95 -4.76
CA SER A 52 -1.96 3.80 -4.03
C SER A 52 -0.52 3.48 -4.42
N ILE A 53 0.28 4.50 -4.60
CA ILE A 53 1.72 4.36 -4.82
C ILE A 53 2.35 3.86 -3.52
N ALA A 54 3.11 2.77 -3.58
CA ALA A 54 3.79 2.17 -2.44
C ALA A 54 5.29 2.52 -2.38
N SER A 55 5.90 2.88 -3.50
CA SER A 55 7.30 3.35 -3.55
C SER A 55 7.47 4.74 -2.92
N GLY A 56 8.68 5.08 -2.52
CA GLY A 56 9.03 6.40 -2.03
C GLY A 56 9.12 7.43 -3.16
N MET A 57 8.95 8.71 -2.83
CA MET A 57 8.99 9.81 -3.81
C MET A 57 10.37 9.99 -4.47
N HIS A 58 11.42 9.41 -3.92
CA HIS A 58 12.79 9.43 -4.46
C HIS A 58 13.20 8.10 -5.09
N ASP A 59 12.36 7.06 -5.00
CA ASP A 59 12.62 5.78 -5.66
C ASP A 59 12.56 5.94 -7.19
N GLU A 60 13.36 5.18 -7.92
CA GLU A 60 13.39 5.22 -9.38
C GLU A 60 12.16 4.59 -10.03
N GLU A 61 11.49 3.71 -9.31
CA GLU A 61 10.31 2.99 -9.79
C GLU A 61 9.05 3.39 -9.01
N ILE A 62 7.90 3.29 -9.67
CA ILE A 62 6.59 3.26 -9.04
C ILE A 62 6.27 1.82 -8.67
N TRP A 63 5.84 1.59 -7.43
CA TRP A 63 5.34 0.31 -6.95
C TRP A 63 3.86 0.38 -6.68
N LEU A 64 3.12 -0.59 -7.22
CA LEU A 64 1.69 -0.75 -6.99
C LEU A 64 1.43 -2.11 -6.33
N LEU A 65 0.87 -2.07 -5.13
CA LEU A 65 0.52 -3.27 -4.37
C LEU A 65 -0.89 -3.70 -4.72
N TYR A 66 -1.07 -4.94 -5.15
CA TYR A 66 -2.40 -5.46 -5.47
C TYR A 66 -2.61 -6.89 -4.98
N ASN A 67 -3.87 -7.19 -4.69
CA ASN A 67 -4.33 -8.52 -4.32
C ASN A 67 -4.99 -9.18 -5.53
N LEU A 68 -4.55 -10.39 -5.86
CA LEU A 68 -5.21 -11.24 -6.86
C LEU A 68 -6.62 -11.58 -6.37
N LYS A 69 -7.62 -11.19 -7.14
CA LYS A 69 -9.01 -11.57 -6.89
C LYS A 69 -9.42 -12.62 -7.93
N PRO A 70 -9.56 -13.89 -7.55
CA PRO A 70 -10.10 -14.91 -8.46
C PRO A 70 -11.45 -14.47 -9.03
N GLY A 71 -11.64 -14.60 -10.33
CA GLY A 71 -12.84 -14.13 -11.03
C GLY A 71 -12.92 -12.62 -11.28
N GLY A 72 -11.95 -11.83 -10.82
CA GLY A 72 -11.84 -10.41 -11.15
C GLY A 72 -11.45 -10.18 -12.62
N SER A 73 -11.83 -9.04 -13.17
CA SER A 73 -11.51 -8.69 -14.58
C SER A 73 -10.04 -8.26 -14.78
N LEU A 74 -9.43 -7.63 -13.79
CA LEU A 74 -8.10 -7.01 -13.92
C LEU A 74 -6.98 -7.84 -13.28
N THR A 75 -7.08 -8.15 -11.99
CA THR A 75 -5.94 -8.69 -11.22
C THR A 75 -5.48 -10.10 -11.64
N PRO A 76 -6.35 -11.03 -12.12
CA PRO A 76 -5.89 -12.29 -12.70
C PRO A 76 -5.06 -12.13 -13.97
N ARG A 77 -5.33 -11.07 -14.74
CA ARG A 77 -4.56 -10.75 -15.95
C ARG A 77 -3.25 -10.06 -15.58
N LEU A 78 -3.29 -9.13 -14.60
CA LEU A 78 -2.08 -8.48 -14.08
C LEU A 78 -1.07 -9.51 -13.57
N SER A 79 -1.51 -10.51 -12.81
CA SER A 79 -0.60 -11.52 -12.21
C SER A 79 0.18 -12.36 -13.23
N LYS A 80 -0.26 -12.37 -14.48
CA LYS A 80 0.40 -13.09 -15.59
C LYS A 80 1.43 -12.25 -16.35
N LEU A 81 1.45 -10.95 -16.12
CA LEU A 81 2.36 -10.03 -16.81
C LEU A 81 3.81 -10.23 -16.32
N LYS A 82 4.72 -10.04 -17.26
CA LYS A 82 6.17 -10.16 -17.05
C LYS A 82 6.87 -8.84 -17.37
N PRO A 83 8.08 -8.61 -16.85
CA PRO A 83 8.89 -7.46 -17.23
C PRO A 83 8.94 -7.27 -18.75
N GLY A 84 8.69 -6.04 -19.20
CA GLY A 84 8.56 -5.67 -20.61
C GLY A 84 7.13 -5.63 -21.14
N ASP A 85 6.17 -6.29 -20.50
CA ASP A 85 4.77 -6.17 -20.86
C ASP A 85 4.25 -4.76 -20.59
N VAL A 86 3.22 -4.35 -21.36
CA VAL A 86 2.68 -2.98 -21.31
C VAL A 86 1.40 -2.95 -20.48
N VAL A 87 1.30 -1.94 -19.63
CA VAL A 87 0.07 -1.51 -18.94
C VAL A 87 -0.16 -0.03 -19.20
N TYR A 88 -1.36 0.43 -18.92
CA TYR A 88 -1.77 1.83 -19.09
C TYR A 88 -1.96 2.47 -17.72
N VAL A 89 -1.26 3.57 -17.46
CA VAL A 89 -1.26 4.25 -16.16
C VAL A 89 -1.54 5.74 -16.31
N SER A 90 -2.18 6.32 -15.29
CA SER A 90 -2.31 7.78 -15.20
C SER A 90 -1.09 8.42 -14.54
N GLY A 91 -1.00 9.74 -14.59
CA GLY A 91 -0.22 10.52 -13.63
C GLY A 91 -0.79 10.39 -12.21
N PRO A 92 -0.09 10.94 -11.20
CA PRO A 92 -0.51 10.87 -9.81
C PRO A 92 -1.75 11.72 -9.55
N GLY A 93 -2.62 11.26 -8.65
CA GLY A 93 -3.83 11.94 -8.23
C GLY A 93 -4.20 11.66 -6.80
N GLY A 94 -5.30 12.27 -6.33
CA GLY A 94 -5.80 12.10 -4.97
C GLY A 94 -5.21 13.11 -3.98
N ASN A 95 -5.91 13.27 -2.84
CA ASN A 95 -5.63 14.30 -1.83
C ASN A 95 -5.24 13.70 -0.46
N PHE A 96 -4.98 12.41 -0.39
CA PHE A 96 -4.45 11.78 0.81
C PHE A 96 -2.94 11.97 0.85
N TYR A 97 -2.51 13.00 1.56
CA TYR A 97 -1.09 13.37 1.60
C TYR A 97 -0.44 12.97 2.91
N GLY A 98 0.75 12.39 2.81
CA GLY A 98 1.66 12.18 3.93
C GLY A 98 2.08 13.51 4.56
N THR A 99 2.36 13.49 5.85
CA THR A 99 2.81 14.67 6.63
C THR A 99 3.98 14.31 7.52
N ALA A 100 4.86 15.28 7.76
CA ALA A 100 5.94 15.15 8.75
C ALA A 100 5.44 15.21 10.21
N LYS A 101 4.18 15.61 10.44
CA LYS A 101 3.60 15.71 11.80
C LYS A 101 3.47 14.33 12.45
N PRO A 102 3.52 14.24 13.80
CA PRO A 102 3.17 13.04 14.53
C PRO A 102 1.83 12.49 14.07
N SER A 103 1.77 11.20 13.71
CA SER A 103 0.56 10.61 13.12
C SER A 103 0.36 9.18 13.60
N VAL A 104 -0.89 8.73 13.60
CA VAL A 104 -1.27 7.34 13.72
C VAL A 104 -1.76 6.87 12.35
N TRP A 105 -1.09 5.87 11.80
CA TRP A 105 -1.46 5.24 10.55
C TRP A 105 -2.27 3.97 10.83
N ILE A 106 -3.40 3.84 10.17
CA ILE A 106 -4.30 2.70 10.34
C ILE A 106 -4.48 2.05 8.96
N ALA A 107 -4.05 0.81 8.83
CA ALA A 107 -4.09 0.08 7.57
C ALA A 107 -4.67 -1.32 7.73
N SER A 108 -5.30 -1.83 6.68
CA SER A 108 -5.75 -3.21 6.57
C SER A 108 -5.33 -3.79 5.23
N GLY A 109 -4.66 -4.95 5.25
CA GLY A 109 -4.20 -5.64 4.05
C GLY A 109 -3.37 -4.74 3.13
N THR A 110 -3.73 -4.67 1.85
CA THR A 110 -3.03 -3.84 0.85
C THR A 110 -3.20 -2.33 1.06
N GLY A 111 -4.08 -1.90 1.98
CA GLY A 111 -4.20 -0.50 2.39
C GLY A 111 -2.95 0.05 3.08
N ILE A 112 -1.95 -0.78 3.33
CA ILE A 112 -0.62 -0.37 3.82
C ILE A 112 0.17 0.45 2.78
N ALA A 113 -0.14 0.32 1.49
CA ALA A 113 0.64 0.89 0.39
C ALA A 113 0.97 2.39 0.55
N PRO A 114 0.01 3.30 0.83
CA PRO A 114 0.32 4.72 0.99
C PRO A 114 1.27 4.98 2.17
N PHE A 115 1.19 4.20 3.24
CA PHE A 115 2.06 4.35 4.40
C PHE A 115 3.47 3.83 4.15
N VAL A 116 3.64 2.80 3.32
CA VAL A 116 4.95 2.38 2.81
C VAL A 116 5.58 3.50 1.99
N SER A 117 4.82 4.16 1.12
CA SER A 117 5.28 5.32 0.35
C SER A 117 5.73 6.47 1.27
N MET A 118 4.91 6.83 2.26
CA MET A 118 5.24 7.87 3.24
C MET A 118 6.51 7.53 4.01
N TRP A 119 6.63 6.28 4.47
CA TRP A 119 7.79 5.78 5.21
C TRP A 119 9.07 5.86 4.38
N ARG A 120 9.05 5.35 3.16
CA ARG A 120 10.18 5.36 2.22
C ARG A 120 10.54 6.77 1.74
N SER A 121 9.62 7.71 1.83
CA SER A 121 9.82 9.12 1.49
C SER A 121 10.38 9.97 2.64
N GLY A 122 10.75 9.36 3.76
CA GLY A 122 11.32 10.06 4.92
C GLY A 122 10.29 10.67 5.88
N LEU A 123 8.99 10.42 5.67
CA LEU A 123 7.93 10.88 6.57
C LEU A 123 7.71 9.86 7.72
N ASN A 124 8.80 9.46 8.39
CA ASN A 124 8.85 8.31 9.29
C ASN A 124 9.06 8.68 10.77
N LYS A 125 9.22 9.95 11.09
CA LYS A 125 9.40 10.40 12.47
C LYS A 125 8.07 10.49 13.21
N ASP A 126 8.05 10.06 14.48
CA ASP A 126 6.89 10.14 15.39
C ASP A 126 5.61 9.50 14.81
N LYS A 127 5.76 8.31 14.22
CA LYS A 127 4.65 7.53 13.68
C LYS A 127 4.29 6.36 14.61
N MET A 128 2.99 6.04 14.62
CA MET A 128 2.45 4.78 15.09
C MET A 128 1.72 4.12 13.94
N LEU A 129 1.92 2.83 13.73
CA LEU A 129 1.24 2.05 12.70
C LEU A 129 0.41 0.95 13.34
N ILE A 130 -0.89 0.94 13.04
CA ILE A 130 -1.82 -0.12 13.41
C ILE A 130 -2.21 -0.85 12.12
N HIS A 131 -1.76 -2.10 11.99
CA HIS A 131 -1.93 -2.89 10.78
C HIS A 131 -2.78 -4.11 11.06
N GLY A 132 -3.93 -4.20 10.41
CA GLY A 132 -4.84 -5.35 10.47
C GLY A 132 -4.61 -6.31 9.31
N GLY A 133 -4.64 -7.61 9.61
CA GLY A 133 -4.54 -8.69 8.62
C GLY A 133 -5.34 -9.91 9.02
N ARG A 134 -5.58 -10.81 8.06
CA ARG A 134 -6.23 -12.10 8.33
C ARG A 134 -5.24 -13.14 8.82
N PHE A 135 -4.07 -13.18 8.21
CA PHE A 135 -3.02 -14.18 8.42
C PHE A 135 -1.71 -13.48 8.77
N LEU A 136 -0.74 -14.19 9.32
CA LEU A 136 0.57 -13.63 9.68
C LEU A 136 1.31 -13.08 8.44
N HIS A 137 1.14 -13.71 7.28
CA HIS A 137 1.70 -13.22 6.02
C HIS A 137 0.98 -11.98 5.43
N SER A 138 -0.09 -11.48 6.07
CA SER A 138 -0.83 -10.29 5.61
C SER A 138 -0.18 -8.97 6.03
N PHE A 139 0.89 -9.00 6.80
CA PHE A 139 1.61 -7.78 7.22
C PHE A 139 2.70 -7.42 6.20
N TYR A 140 2.24 -7.04 5.00
CA TYR A 140 3.13 -6.72 3.88
C TYR A 140 4.11 -5.62 4.26
N PHE A 141 5.38 -5.76 3.87
CA PHE A 141 6.47 -4.83 4.19
C PHE A 141 6.76 -4.67 5.68
N GLU A 142 6.36 -5.63 6.54
CA GLU A 142 6.56 -5.53 8.00
C GLU A 142 8.03 -5.36 8.39
N ASP A 143 8.96 -5.91 7.62
CA ASP A 143 10.41 -5.78 7.79
C ASP A 143 10.87 -4.31 7.78
N GLN A 144 10.17 -3.43 7.07
CA GLN A 144 10.48 -2.01 7.03
C GLN A 144 10.07 -1.28 8.33
N PHE A 145 9.12 -1.83 9.09
CA PHE A 145 8.51 -1.18 10.24
C PHE A 145 8.94 -1.78 11.58
N THR A 146 9.16 -3.09 11.65
CA THR A 146 9.28 -3.85 12.91
C THR A 146 10.35 -3.29 13.83
N ASP A 147 11.57 -3.15 13.35
CA ASP A 147 12.69 -2.68 14.19
C ASP A 147 12.64 -1.16 14.44
N LYS A 148 12.14 -0.40 13.49
CA LYS A 148 12.19 1.05 13.53
C LYS A 148 11.04 1.69 14.30
N LEU A 149 9.86 1.09 14.26
CA LEU A 149 8.70 1.54 15.05
C LEU A 149 8.63 0.84 16.40
N ALA A 150 9.26 -0.32 16.55
CA ALA A 150 9.25 -1.12 17.79
C ALA A 150 7.82 -1.22 18.39
N GLY A 151 7.61 -0.79 19.62
CA GLY A 151 6.31 -0.82 20.30
C GLY A 151 5.23 0.06 19.66
N ASN A 152 5.56 0.92 18.69
CA ASN A 152 4.59 1.70 17.90
C ASN A 152 4.10 0.99 16.63
N TYR A 153 4.54 -0.23 16.37
CA TYR A 153 4.01 -1.07 15.31
C TYR A 153 3.07 -2.13 15.90
N ILE A 154 1.77 -1.87 15.81
CA ILE A 154 0.72 -2.76 16.31
C ILE A 154 0.19 -3.58 15.16
N ARG A 155 0.31 -4.91 15.28
CA ARG A 155 -0.22 -5.86 14.30
C ARG A 155 -1.42 -6.59 14.91
N CYS A 156 -2.54 -6.61 14.18
CA CYS A 156 -3.77 -7.28 14.59
C CYS A 156 -4.10 -8.38 13.58
N CYS A 157 -4.08 -9.64 14.01
CA CYS A 157 -4.33 -10.81 13.16
C CYS A 157 -5.60 -11.51 13.59
N THR A 158 -6.51 -11.80 12.64
CA THR A 158 -7.83 -12.38 12.98
C THR A 158 -7.88 -13.91 12.90
N ARG A 159 -7.00 -14.54 12.14
CA ARG A 159 -7.08 -15.98 11.86
C ARG A 159 -5.98 -16.80 12.53
N GLU A 160 -4.88 -16.16 12.87
CA GLU A 160 -3.69 -16.84 13.41
C GLU A 160 -3.16 -16.08 14.63
N PRO A 161 -2.86 -16.77 15.72
CA PRO A 161 -2.10 -16.19 16.84
C PRO A 161 -0.64 -15.99 16.42
N GLY A 162 0.04 -15.01 17.01
CA GLY A 162 1.47 -14.76 16.80
C GLY A 162 2.06 -14.03 17.97
N GLU A 163 3.34 -14.25 18.24
CA GLU A 163 4.07 -13.55 19.29
C GLU A 163 4.12 -12.06 19.02
N GLY A 164 3.75 -11.24 20.01
CA GLY A 164 3.69 -9.78 19.88
C GLY A 164 2.61 -9.27 18.94
N ILE A 165 1.64 -10.11 18.55
CA ILE A 165 0.55 -9.77 17.64
C ILE A 165 -0.78 -9.88 18.39
N TYR A 166 -1.62 -8.83 18.30
CA TYR A 166 -2.96 -8.86 18.85
C TYR A 166 -3.84 -9.84 18.06
N HIS A 167 -4.38 -10.86 18.72
CA HIS A 167 -5.30 -11.81 18.10
C HIS A 167 -6.72 -11.23 18.08
N GLY A 168 -7.12 -10.66 16.94
CA GLY A 168 -8.41 -10.01 16.77
C GLY A 168 -8.42 -8.98 15.67
N ARG A 169 -9.55 -8.28 15.54
CA ARG A 169 -9.70 -7.19 14.57
C ARG A 169 -9.03 -5.92 15.05
N LEU A 170 -8.41 -5.17 14.16
CA LEU A 170 -7.85 -3.86 14.49
C LEU A 170 -8.91 -2.89 15.07
N THR A 171 -10.16 -2.97 14.63
CA THR A 171 -11.25 -2.16 15.17
C THR A 171 -11.60 -2.52 16.62
N GLN A 172 -11.42 -3.78 17.00
CA GLN A 172 -11.56 -4.22 18.39
C GLN A 172 -10.40 -3.70 19.23
N TRP A 173 -9.17 -3.82 18.75
CA TRP A 173 -7.99 -3.27 19.41
C TRP A 173 -8.14 -1.75 19.67
N LEU A 174 -8.65 -1.01 18.67
CA LEU A 174 -8.92 0.43 18.80
C LEU A 174 -9.97 0.74 19.88
N LYS A 175 -11.04 -0.05 19.96
CA LYS A 175 -12.10 0.12 20.97
C LYS A 175 -11.62 -0.14 22.39
N GLU A 176 -10.69 -1.07 22.57
CA GLU A 176 -10.13 -1.43 23.87
C GLU A 176 -9.10 -0.39 24.38
N ARG A 177 -8.72 0.57 23.55
CA ARG A 177 -7.73 1.61 23.84
C ARG A 177 -8.41 2.98 24.01
N GLU A 178 -8.83 3.30 25.25
CA GLU A 178 -9.45 4.60 25.57
C GLU A 178 -8.50 5.81 25.39
N ASN A 179 -7.19 5.57 25.32
CA ASN A 179 -6.13 6.58 25.33
C ASN A 179 -5.24 6.55 24.08
N LEU A 180 -5.83 6.54 22.88
CA LEU A 180 -5.03 6.87 21.70
C LEU A 180 -4.50 8.31 21.80
N PRO A 181 -3.26 8.58 21.35
CA PRO A 181 -2.67 9.92 21.49
C PRO A 181 -3.54 10.99 20.83
N LYS A 182 -4.16 11.85 21.62
CA LYS A 182 -5.09 12.90 21.13
C LYS A 182 -4.41 14.03 20.35
N ASN A 183 -3.11 14.15 20.44
CA ASN A 183 -2.30 15.18 19.77
C ASN A 183 -1.70 14.72 18.43
N ARG A 184 -2.20 13.64 17.87
CA ARG A 184 -1.74 13.09 16.57
C ARG A 184 -2.84 13.17 15.50
N LYS A 185 -2.42 13.23 14.23
CA LYS A 185 -3.31 13.09 13.08
C LYS A 185 -3.63 11.61 12.86
N TYR A 186 -4.88 11.28 12.61
CA TYR A 186 -5.36 9.96 12.27
C TYR A 186 -5.78 9.89 10.81
#